data_17bde0287f5ec9e4272dded529c98827
#
_entry.id   17bde0287f5ec9e4272dded529c98827
#
_cell.length_a   1.000
_cell.length_b   1.000
_cell.length_c   1.000
_cell.angle_alpha   90.00
_cell.angle_beta   90.00
_cell.angle_gamma   90.00
#
_symmetry.space_group_name_H-M   'P 1'
#
loop_
_entity.id
_entity.type
_entity.pdbx_description
1 polymer ?
#
loop_
_entity_poly.entity_id
_entity_poly.type
_entity_poly.pdbx_seq_one_letter_code
_entity_poly.pdbx_strand_id
1 'polypeptide(L)'
;MSDPLVIAIPSKGRLQEKTEALFKAGGLVVEKPGGSRNYRGRLEGIDNVEIAFLSASEIARELGTGNVHLGVTGEDLVRETIPDADNRIALAAPLGFGRADVVVAVPQAWIDVSSMEDLDDVAAGFRAGHGRRLRIATKYWNLTERFFASHGIVLYRIVESLGATEGAPAAGLADAIVDITTTGSTLRANHLKILADGVILRSEANLAVSLRAAWTPPTRAAAGRIVEALPVAGIADGLARALAQMKGASLQPR
;
A
#
# COMPACT_ATOMS: atom_id res chain seq x y z
N MET A 1 -34.01 2.98 -1.02
CA MET A 1 -32.95 3.55 -0.15
C MET A 1 -31.71 3.62 -0.99
N SER A 2 -30.97 4.73 -1.01
CA SER A 2 -29.72 4.84 -1.75
C SER A 2 -28.64 3.99 -1.05
N ASP A 3 -27.77 3.34 -1.82
CA ASP A 3 -26.64 2.60 -1.27
C ASP A 3 -25.77 3.52 -0.39
N PRO A 4 -25.25 3.03 0.75
CA PRO A 4 -24.46 3.84 1.66
C PRO A 4 -23.09 4.17 1.07
N LEU A 5 -22.49 5.26 1.53
CA LEU A 5 -21.06 5.50 1.37
C LEU A 5 -20.29 4.47 2.21
N VAL A 6 -19.49 3.64 1.58
CA VAL A 6 -18.66 2.66 2.30
C VAL A 6 -17.24 3.19 2.42
N ILE A 7 -16.74 3.27 3.67
CA ILE A 7 -15.37 3.69 3.99
C ILE A 7 -14.66 2.52 4.66
N ALA A 8 -13.54 2.07 4.11
CA ALA A 8 -12.74 1.03 4.71
C ALA A 8 -11.59 1.60 5.54
N ILE A 9 -11.45 1.12 6.77
CA ILE A 9 -10.35 1.48 7.66
C ILE A 9 -9.65 0.21 8.16
N PRO A 10 -8.35 0.30 8.53
CA PRO A 10 -7.62 -0.83 9.04
C PRO A 10 -8.26 -1.44 10.28
N SER A 11 -8.33 -2.79 10.33
CA SER A 11 -9.01 -3.53 11.39
C SER A 11 -8.14 -3.81 12.61
N LYS A 12 -6.81 -3.56 12.54
CA LYS A 12 -5.85 -3.88 13.60
C LYS A 12 -4.55 -3.07 13.51
N GLY A 13 -3.83 -3.05 14.62
CA GLY A 13 -2.47 -2.51 14.72
C GLY A 13 -2.39 -0.99 14.66
N ARG A 14 -1.16 -0.48 14.59
CA ARG A 14 -0.88 0.96 14.63
C ARG A 14 -1.61 1.78 13.54
N LEU A 15 -1.84 1.18 12.38
CA LEU A 15 -2.54 1.86 11.30
C LEU A 15 -4.01 2.11 11.67
N GLN A 16 -4.68 1.14 12.31
CA GLN A 16 -6.02 1.31 12.86
C GLN A 16 -6.06 2.43 13.90
N GLU A 17 -5.18 2.36 14.91
CA GLU A 17 -5.12 3.34 16.00
C GLU A 17 -4.94 4.78 15.49
N LYS A 18 -4.03 4.96 14.52
CA LYS A 18 -3.76 6.27 13.90
C LYS A 18 -4.93 6.75 13.06
N THR A 19 -5.61 5.85 12.34
CA THR A 19 -6.80 6.18 11.55
C THR A 19 -7.96 6.58 12.45
N GLU A 20 -8.24 5.84 13.51
CA GLU A 20 -9.29 6.19 14.48
C GLU A 20 -8.99 7.52 15.20
N ALA A 21 -7.72 7.76 15.54
CA ALA A 21 -7.29 9.04 16.13
C ALA A 21 -7.50 10.22 15.15
N LEU A 22 -7.20 10.02 13.86
CA LEU A 22 -7.43 11.03 12.83
C LEU A 22 -8.92 11.36 12.68
N PHE A 23 -9.78 10.34 12.61
CA PHE A 23 -11.24 10.53 12.54
C PHE A 23 -11.75 11.28 13.78
N LYS A 24 -11.31 10.86 14.96
CA LYS A 24 -11.67 11.52 16.24
C LYS A 24 -11.21 12.99 16.27
N ALA A 25 -10.02 13.29 15.76
CA ALA A 25 -9.52 14.67 15.67
C ALA A 25 -10.39 15.57 14.75
N GLY A 26 -11.06 14.97 13.75
CA GLY A 26 -12.09 15.61 12.92
C GLY A 26 -13.49 15.58 13.53
N GLY A 27 -13.65 15.17 14.78
CA GLY A 27 -14.97 15.07 15.43
C GLY A 27 -15.81 13.87 14.93
N LEU A 28 -15.21 12.95 14.19
CA LEU A 28 -15.89 11.78 13.62
C LEU A 28 -15.69 10.58 14.55
N VAL A 29 -16.75 10.13 15.20
CA VAL A 29 -16.70 8.98 16.10
C VAL A 29 -17.08 7.71 15.34
N VAL A 30 -16.15 6.76 15.29
CA VAL A 30 -16.36 5.45 14.67
C VAL A 30 -16.99 4.51 15.70
N GLU A 31 -18.23 4.12 15.46
CA GLU A 31 -18.93 3.14 16.28
C GLU A 31 -18.69 1.72 15.74
N LYS A 32 -18.20 0.84 16.62
CA LYS A 32 -18.13 -0.60 16.37
C LYS A 32 -19.36 -1.27 16.97
N PRO A 33 -20.17 -1.99 16.19
CA PRO A 33 -21.26 -2.77 16.76
C PRO A 33 -20.70 -3.84 17.73
N GLY A 34 -21.37 -4.03 18.84
CA GLY A 34 -20.97 -5.01 19.85
C GLY A 34 -20.89 -6.44 19.29
N GLY A 35 -19.70 -7.05 19.37
CA GLY A 35 -19.44 -8.43 18.95
C GLY A 35 -18.13 -8.55 18.17
N SER A 36 -17.21 -9.43 18.60
CA SER A 36 -15.86 -9.60 18.05
C SER A 36 -15.78 -10.09 16.59
N ARG A 37 -16.92 -10.31 15.93
CA ARG A 37 -17.01 -10.79 14.54
C ARG A 37 -17.69 -9.82 13.58
N ASN A 38 -18.02 -8.60 14.02
CA ASN A 38 -18.68 -7.65 13.15
C ASN A 38 -17.65 -6.72 12.50
N TYR A 39 -17.41 -6.92 11.21
CA TYR A 39 -16.47 -6.14 10.40
C TYR A 39 -17.10 -4.85 9.82
N ARG A 40 -18.30 -4.49 10.27
CA ARG A 40 -19.03 -3.30 9.82
C ARG A 40 -19.32 -2.39 11.00
N GLY A 41 -19.21 -1.07 10.78
CA GLY A 41 -19.51 -0.02 11.74
C GLY A 41 -20.19 1.15 11.07
N ARG A 42 -20.35 2.24 11.83
CA ARG A 42 -20.93 3.49 11.31
C ARG A 42 -20.19 4.70 11.89
N LEU A 43 -20.43 5.87 11.33
CA LEU A 43 -20.01 7.12 11.90
C LEU A 43 -21.18 7.74 12.70
N GLU A 44 -20.93 8.12 13.94
CA GLU A 44 -21.91 8.81 14.77
C GLU A 44 -22.30 10.15 14.10
N GLY A 45 -23.60 10.43 14.06
CA GLY A 45 -24.12 11.71 13.53
C GLY A 45 -24.06 11.86 12.01
N ILE A 46 -23.64 10.84 11.26
CA ILE A 46 -23.63 10.87 9.78
C ILE A 46 -24.41 9.66 9.24
N ASP A 47 -25.62 9.92 8.75
CA ASP A 47 -26.46 8.90 8.15
C ASP A 47 -25.93 8.43 6.79
N ASN A 48 -26.30 7.20 6.42
CA ASN A 48 -25.97 6.59 5.14
C ASN A 48 -24.46 6.43 4.89
N VAL A 49 -23.69 6.21 5.97
CA VAL A 49 -22.26 5.90 5.94
C VAL A 49 -22.01 4.58 6.66
N GLU A 50 -21.27 3.69 6.03
CA GLU A 50 -20.86 2.42 6.57
C GLU A 50 -19.34 2.36 6.69
N ILE A 51 -18.83 1.93 7.84
CA ILE A 51 -17.40 1.69 8.06
C ILE A 51 -17.13 0.19 7.91
N ALA A 52 -16.20 -0.18 7.02
CA ALA A 52 -15.69 -1.54 6.88
C ALA A 52 -14.32 -1.67 7.54
N PHE A 53 -14.18 -2.63 8.48
CA PHE A 53 -12.90 -2.93 9.13
C PHE A 53 -12.20 -4.06 8.39
N LEU A 54 -11.15 -3.75 7.64
CA LEU A 54 -10.44 -4.69 6.76
C LEU A 54 -8.93 -4.64 7.02
N SER A 55 -8.20 -5.63 6.54
CA SER A 55 -6.74 -5.51 6.47
C SER A 55 -6.34 -4.48 5.39
N ALA A 56 -5.17 -3.86 5.53
CA ALA A 56 -4.76 -2.80 4.59
C ALA A 56 -4.66 -3.30 3.14
N SER A 57 -4.29 -4.56 2.91
CA SER A 57 -4.27 -5.17 1.56
C SER A 57 -5.69 -5.48 1.03
N GLU A 58 -6.63 -5.88 1.90
CA GLU A 58 -8.04 -6.03 1.52
C GLU A 58 -8.66 -4.68 1.15
N ILE A 59 -8.33 -3.60 1.90
CA ILE A 59 -8.78 -2.24 1.56
C ILE A 59 -8.37 -1.87 0.13
N ALA A 60 -7.10 -2.09 -0.24
CA ALA A 60 -6.63 -1.82 -1.60
C ALA A 60 -7.44 -2.60 -2.65
N ARG A 61 -7.71 -3.88 -2.40
CA ARG A 61 -8.49 -4.73 -3.30
C ARG A 61 -9.93 -4.26 -3.44
N GLU A 62 -10.61 -3.98 -2.33
CA GLU A 62 -12.00 -3.54 -2.33
C GLU A 62 -12.18 -2.16 -2.96
N LEU A 63 -11.21 -1.25 -2.82
CA LEU A 63 -11.15 0.00 -3.58
C LEU A 63 -11.00 -0.24 -5.08
N GLY A 64 -10.11 -1.16 -5.47
CA GLY A 64 -9.86 -1.48 -6.88
C GLY A 64 -11.03 -2.15 -7.59
N THR A 65 -11.89 -2.88 -6.86
CA THR A 65 -13.13 -3.50 -7.38
C THR A 65 -14.33 -2.57 -7.33
N GLY A 66 -14.29 -1.50 -6.52
CA GLY A 66 -15.40 -0.55 -6.35
C GLY A 66 -16.41 -0.91 -5.27
N ASN A 67 -16.14 -1.94 -4.45
CA ASN A 67 -16.98 -2.32 -3.31
C ASN A 67 -16.88 -1.33 -2.14
N VAL A 68 -15.83 -0.51 -2.14
CA VAL A 68 -15.54 0.53 -1.15
C VAL A 68 -15.29 1.83 -1.89
N HIS A 69 -15.82 2.94 -1.37
CA HIS A 69 -15.68 4.27 -1.96
C HIS A 69 -14.40 4.98 -1.52
N LEU A 70 -14.14 4.96 -0.22
CA LEU A 70 -12.96 5.54 0.41
C LEU A 70 -12.25 4.50 1.27
N GLY A 71 -10.93 4.60 1.38
CA GLY A 71 -10.18 3.69 2.24
C GLY A 71 -8.88 4.28 2.74
N VAL A 72 -8.46 3.88 3.95
CA VAL A 72 -7.15 4.23 4.50
C VAL A 72 -6.22 3.04 4.34
N THR A 73 -5.20 3.17 3.48
CA THR A 73 -4.22 2.12 3.21
C THR A 73 -2.88 2.71 2.78
N GLY A 74 -1.81 1.91 2.77
CA GLY A 74 -0.50 2.30 2.28
C GLY A 74 -0.46 2.35 0.75
N GLU A 75 0.27 3.30 0.18
CA GLU A 75 0.49 3.35 -1.27
C GLU A 75 1.18 2.09 -1.79
N ASP A 76 2.11 1.51 -0.99
CA ASP A 76 2.79 0.26 -1.31
C ASP A 76 1.79 -0.88 -1.58
N LEU A 77 0.76 -1.00 -0.76
CA LEU A 77 -0.26 -2.04 -0.92
C LEU A 77 -1.19 -1.77 -2.12
N VAL A 78 -1.50 -0.50 -2.40
CA VAL A 78 -2.24 -0.14 -3.61
C VAL A 78 -1.44 -0.52 -4.86
N ARG A 79 -0.16 -0.14 -4.92
CA ARG A 79 0.74 -0.41 -6.05
C ARG A 79 1.07 -1.89 -6.20
N GLU A 80 1.15 -2.63 -5.10
CA GLU A 80 1.38 -4.08 -5.12
C GLU A 80 0.14 -4.85 -5.56
N THR A 81 -1.03 -4.49 -5.02
CA THR A 81 -2.24 -5.29 -5.18
C THR A 81 -2.94 -5.06 -6.53
N ILE A 82 -2.83 -3.83 -7.07
CA ILE A 82 -3.58 -3.41 -8.26
C ILE A 82 -2.61 -3.05 -9.39
N PRO A 83 -2.49 -3.89 -10.44
CA PRO A 83 -1.55 -3.64 -11.54
C PRO A 83 -1.77 -2.31 -12.28
N ASP A 84 -3.02 -1.89 -12.46
CA ASP A 84 -3.44 -0.65 -13.10
C ASP A 84 -4.03 0.35 -12.09
N ALA A 85 -3.35 0.51 -10.96
CA ALA A 85 -3.84 1.26 -9.80
C ALA A 85 -4.33 2.67 -10.14
N ASP A 86 -3.60 3.42 -10.95
CA ASP A 86 -3.93 4.82 -11.29
C ASP A 86 -5.25 4.97 -12.09
N ASN A 87 -5.70 3.89 -12.74
CA ASN A 87 -7.00 3.84 -13.44
C ASN A 87 -8.15 3.39 -12.55
N ARG A 88 -7.87 2.92 -11.34
CA ARG A 88 -8.86 2.35 -10.41
C ARG A 88 -8.94 3.06 -9.08
N ILE A 89 -7.84 3.63 -8.62
CA ILE A 89 -7.72 4.24 -7.30
C ILE A 89 -6.97 5.56 -7.44
N ALA A 90 -7.51 6.63 -6.86
CA ALA A 90 -6.80 7.89 -6.68
C ALA A 90 -6.36 8.03 -5.23
N LEU A 91 -5.10 8.40 -5.01
CA LEU A 91 -4.59 8.78 -3.70
C LEU A 91 -4.95 10.25 -3.46
N ALA A 92 -5.95 10.50 -2.61
CA ALA A 92 -6.46 11.85 -2.38
C ALA A 92 -5.49 12.70 -1.54
N ALA A 93 -4.96 12.14 -0.46
CA ALA A 93 -3.98 12.82 0.37
C ALA A 93 -3.16 11.83 1.20
N PRO A 94 -1.87 12.09 1.41
CA PRO A 94 -1.08 11.42 2.42
C PRO A 94 -1.55 11.84 3.83
N LEU A 95 -1.57 10.90 4.76
CA LEU A 95 -2.11 11.11 6.10
C LEU A 95 -1.03 11.43 7.16
N GLY A 96 0.25 11.45 6.76
CA GLY A 96 1.37 11.80 7.64
C GLY A 96 1.78 10.71 8.63
N PHE A 97 1.26 9.50 8.48
CA PHE A 97 1.62 8.34 9.31
C PHE A 97 1.71 7.06 8.48
N GLY A 98 2.15 5.97 9.11
CA GLY A 98 2.25 4.66 8.45
C GLY A 98 3.34 4.61 7.37
N ARG A 99 4.43 5.39 7.51
CA ARG A 99 5.55 5.37 6.56
C ARG A 99 6.20 4.00 6.53
N ALA A 100 6.43 3.51 5.32
CA ALA A 100 7.03 2.21 5.04
C ALA A 100 7.66 2.22 3.64
N ASP A 101 8.97 2.44 3.56
CA ASP A 101 9.68 2.41 2.29
C ASP A 101 9.87 0.95 1.85
N VAL A 102 9.53 0.64 0.61
CA VAL A 102 9.82 -0.65 -0.02
C VAL A 102 11.22 -0.58 -0.60
N VAL A 103 12.10 -1.48 -0.17
CA VAL A 103 13.52 -1.39 -0.49
C VAL A 103 14.11 -2.74 -0.91
N VAL A 104 15.14 -2.71 -1.76
CA VAL A 104 16.01 -3.84 -2.05
C VAL A 104 17.13 -3.86 -1.02
N ALA A 105 17.29 -4.99 -0.32
CA ALA A 105 18.36 -5.17 0.66
C ALA A 105 19.14 -6.48 0.41
N VAL A 106 20.46 -6.38 0.57
CA VAL A 106 21.42 -7.46 0.37
C VAL A 106 22.22 -7.73 1.63
N PRO A 107 22.85 -8.89 1.80
CA PRO A 107 23.76 -9.16 2.91
C PRO A 107 24.86 -8.10 3.02
N GLN A 108 25.15 -7.60 4.22
CA GLN A 108 26.25 -6.65 4.46
C GLN A 108 27.62 -7.23 4.07
N ALA A 109 27.76 -8.56 4.12
CA ALA A 109 28.98 -9.27 3.69
C ALA A 109 29.27 -9.14 2.18
N TRP A 110 28.30 -8.70 1.39
CA TRP A 110 28.53 -8.37 -0.04
C TRP A 110 29.10 -6.95 -0.14
N ILE A 111 30.39 -6.82 0.20
CA ILE A 111 31.06 -5.52 0.42
C ILE A 111 30.96 -4.65 -0.83
N ASP A 112 31.20 -5.23 -2.01
CA ASP A 112 31.29 -4.53 -3.29
C ASP A 112 29.92 -4.33 -3.98
N VAL A 113 28.82 -4.80 -3.36
CA VAL A 113 27.46 -4.64 -3.90
C VAL A 113 26.77 -3.46 -3.23
N SER A 114 26.67 -2.33 -3.90
CA SER A 114 26.13 -1.07 -3.37
C SER A 114 24.97 -0.49 -4.19
N SER A 115 24.80 -0.95 -5.43
CA SER A 115 23.81 -0.47 -6.39
C SER A 115 23.02 -1.63 -7.00
N MET A 116 21.95 -1.29 -7.77
CA MET A 116 21.21 -2.27 -8.55
C MET A 116 22.04 -2.84 -9.71
N GLU A 117 22.99 -2.06 -10.25
CA GLU A 117 23.94 -2.52 -11.28
C GLU A 117 24.85 -3.61 -10.70
N ASP A 118 25.42 -3.40 -9.50
CA ASP A 118 26.22 -4.43 -8.83
C ASP A 118 25.39 -5.70 -8.56
N LEU A 119 24.10 -5.53 -8.27
CA LEU A 119 23.21 -6.68 -8.04
C LEU A 119 22.96 -7.49 -9.32
N ASP A 120 22.93 -6.84 -10.50
CA ASP A 120 22.83 -7.57 -11.79
C ASP A 120 24.08 -8.39 -12.06
N ASP A 121 25.26 -7.84 -11.80
CA ASP A 121 26.52 -8.57 -11.89
C ASP A 121 26.56 -9.79 -10.96
N VAL A 122 26.08 -9.64 -9.72
CA VAL A 122 25.91 -10.75 -8.78
C VAL A 122 24.94 -11.78 -9.34
N ALA A 123 23.80 -11.37 -9.91
CA ALA A 123 22.81 -12.29 -10.49
C ALA A 123 23.39 -13.10 -11.67
N ALA A 124 24.21 -12.47 -12.51
CA ALA A 124 24.95 -13.12 -13.57
C ALA A 124 25.96 -14.13 -13.01
N GLY A 125 26.72 -13.73 -11.97
CA GLY A 125 27.67 -14.60 -11.26
C GLY A 125 27.00 -15.83 -10.62
N PHE A 126 25.83 -15.67 -10.01
CA PHE A 126 25.06 -16.79 -9.47
C PHE A 126 24.63 -17.78 -10.56
N ARG A 127 24.24 -17.28 -11.72
CA ARG A 127 23.88 -18.11 -12.86
C ARG A 127 25.08 -18.91 -13.37
N ALA A 128 26.24 -18.25 -13.49
CA ALA A 128 27.46 -18.88 -13.98
C ALA A 128 28.08 -19.88 -12.97
N GLY A 129 28.20 -19.48 -11.70
CA GLY A 129 28.90 -20.24 -10.67
C GLY A 129 28.04 -21.31 -10.00
N HIS A 130 26.75 -21.08 -9.83
CA HIS A 130 25.84 -21.96 -9.09
C HIS A 130 24.79 -22.65 -9.99
N GLY A 131 24.75 -22.36 -11.28
CA GLY A 131 23.77 -22.93 -12.22
C GLY A 131 22.31 -22.52 -11.92
N ARG A 132 22.07 -21.53 -11.06
CA ARG A 132 20.75 -21.08 -10.63
C ARG A 132 20.63 -19.56 -10.68
N ARG A 133 19.38 -19.07 -10.73
CA ARG A 133 19.08 -17.64 -10.62
C ARG A 133 19.24 -17.16 -9.17
N LEU A 134 19.54 -15.86 -9.01
CA LEU A 134 19.50 -15.15 -7.75
C LEU A 134 18.10 -15.24 -7.13
N ARG A 135 17.98 -15.53 -5.83
CA ARG A 135 16.70 -15.66 -5.12
C ARG A 135 16.42 -14.38 -4.33
N ILE A 136 15.26 -13.78 -4.61
CA ILE A 136 14.78 -12.57 -3.92
C ILE A 136 13.58 -12.94 -3.07
N ALA A 137 13.69 -12.89 -1.73
CA ALA A 137 12.56 -13.12 -0.86
C ALA A 137 11.71 -11.85 -0.73
N THR A 138 10.40 -11.95 -0.96
CA THR A 138 9.49 -10.83 -0.86
C THR A 138 8.02 -11.26 -0.82
N LYS A 139 7.16 -10.38 -0.29
CA LYS A 139 5.71 -10.38 -0.49
C LYS A 139 5.27 -9.33 -1.53
N TYR A 140 6.19 -8.46 -1.97
CA TYR A 140 5.95 -7.38 -2.94
C TYR A 140 6.36 -7.83 -4.35
N TRP A 141 5.59 -8.76 -4.89
CA TRP A 141 5.88 -9.41 -6.16
C TRP A 141 5.85 -8.43 -7.33
N ASN A 142 4.72 -7.72 -7.47
CA ASN A 142 4.51 -6.80 -8.59
C ASN A 142 5.44 -5.58 -8.56
N LEU A 143 5.69 -5.02 -7.37
CA LEU A 143 6.65 -3.93 -7.21
C LEU A 143 8.06 -4.38 -7.55
N THR A 144 8.46 -5.58 -7.09
CA THR A 144 9.79 -6.15 -7.37
C THR A 144 9.99 -6.37 -8.87
N GLU A 145 9.04 -7.03 -9.55
CA GLU A 145 9.16 -7.30 -10.99
C GLU A 145 9.30 -6.01 -11.81
N ARG A 146 8.47 -5.01 -11.54
CA ARG A 146 8.54 -3.73 -12.25
C ARG A 146 9.86 -3.00 -12.02
N PHE A 147 10.32 -2.97 -10.77
CA PHE A 147 11.56 -2.28 -10.40
C PHE A 147 12.79 -2.98 -10.98
N PHE A 148 12.89 -4.29 -10.88
CA PHE A 148 13.99 -5.06 -11.45
C PHE A 148 14.01 -4.96 -12.99
N ALA A 149 12.82 -4.99 -13.62
CA ALA A 149 12.71 -4.80 -15.06
C ALA A 149 13.18 -3.40 -15.51
N SER A 150 12.89 -2.34 -14.73
CA SER A 150 13.36 -0.98 -15.03
C SER A 150 14.88 -0.81 -14.94
N HIS A 151 15.56 -1.71 -14.20
CA HIS A 151 17.04 -1.79 -14.11
C HIS A 151 17.63 -2.86 -15.04
N GLY A 152 16.81 -3.51 -15.88
CA GLY A 152 17.28 -4.55 -16.81
C GLY A 152 17.63 -5.89 -16.17
N ILE A 153 17.39 -6.07 -14.87
CA ILE A 153 17.74 -7.28 -14.12
C ILE A 153 16.74 -8.40 -14.41
N VAL A 154 17.21 -9.50 -14.98
CA VAL A 154 16.36 -10.64 -15.39
C VAL A 154 16.80 -12.00 -14.82
N LEU A 155 18.01 -12.11 -14.27
CA LEU A 155 18.59 -13.37 -13.79
C LEU A 155 18.25 -13.67 -12.32
N TYR A 156 17.03 -13.34 -11.90
CA TYR A 156 16.53 -13.64 -10.57
C TYR A 156 15.26 -14.50 -10.59
N ARG A 157 14.86 -14.96 -9.43
CA ARG A 157 13.53 -15.53 -9.16
C ARG A 157 13.02 -15.02 -7.82
N ILE A 158 11.73 -14.78 -7.72
CA ILE A 158 11.09 -14.44 -6.47
C ILE A 158 10.84 -15.71 -5.65
N VAL A 159 11.07 -15.60 -4.34
CA VAL A 159 10.69 -16.57 -3.32
C VAL A 159 9.66 -15.86 -2.44
N GLU A 160 8.44 -16.40 -2.41
CA GLU A 160 7.38 -15.81 -1.59
C GLU A 160 7.77 -15.85 -0.10
N SER A 161 7.61 -14.72 0.58
CA SER A 161 7.88 -14.56 2.00
C SER A 161 6.75 -13.78 2.65
N LEU A 162 5.90 -14.46 3.44
CA LEU A 162 4.73 -13.86 4.09
C LEU A 162 5.02 -13.34 5.50
N GLY A 163 6.26 -13.43 5.98
CA GLY A 163 6.69 -12.92 7.28
C GLY A 163 8.17 -13.19 7.52
N ALA A 164 8.81 -12.40 8.39
CA ALA A 164 10.23 -12.48 8.72
C ALA A 164 11.16 -12.53 7.48
N THR A 165 10.82 -11.75 6.46
CA THR A 165 11.54 -11.70 5.17
C THR A 165 13.01 -11.36 5.36
N GLU A 166 13.33 -10.50 6.32
CA GLU A 166 14.68 -10.07 6.68
C GLU A 166 15.57 -11.22 7.17
N GLY A 167 14.99 -12.30 7.66
CA GLY A 167 15.71 -13.52 8.09
C GLY A 167 16.01 -14.49 6.94
N ALA A 168 15.41 -14.34 5.78
CA ALA A 168 15.51 -15.31 4.69
C ALA A 168 16.94 -15.54 4.17
N PRO A 169 17.81 -14.51 4.03
CA PRO A 169 19.20 -14.74 3.61
C PRO A 169 20.00 -15.51 4.65
N ALA A 170 19.89 -15.20 5.94
CA ALA A 170 20.58 -15.93 7.00
C ALA A 170 20.14 -17.39 7.10
N ALA A 171 18.86 -17.68 6.81
CA ALA A 171 18.30 -19.01 6.77
C ALA A 171 18.63 -19.78 5.46
N GLY A 172 19.34 -19.16 4.50
CA GLY A 172 19.67 -19.77 3.20
C GLY A 172 18.45 -19.97 2.28
N LEU A 173 17.32 -19.35 2.59
CA LEU A 173 16.09 -19.44 1.80
C LEU A 173 16.10 -18.52 0.57
N ALA A 174 16.78 -17.37 0.67
CA ALA A 174 16.99 -16.43 -0.40
C ALA A 174 18.42 -15.86 -0.34
N ASP A 175 18.79 -15.09 -1.36
CA ASP A 175 20.12 -14.48 -1.45
C ASP A 175 20.05 -12.98 -1.15
N ALA A 176 18.94 -12.34 -1.49
CA ALA A 176 18.60 -10.95 -1.17
C ALA A 176 17.10 -10.83 -0.91
N ILE A 177 16.64 -9.64 -0.52
CA ILE A 177 15.23 -9.41 -0.19
C ILE A 177 14.69 -8.12 -0.81
N VAL A 178 13.36 -8.07 -0.97
CA VAL A 178 12.60 -6.83 -1.09
C VAL A 178 11.58 -6.81 0.06
N ASP A 179 11.67 -5.81 0.92
CA ASP A 179 10.76 -5.69 2.06
C ASP A 179 10.55 -4.21 2.43
N ILE A 180 9.62 -3.98 3.37
CA ILE A 180 9.37 -2.64 3.91
C ILE A 180 10.30 -2.32 5.07
N THR A 181 10.66 -1.06 5.18
CA THR A 181 11.37 -0.54 6.34
C THR A 181 10.98 0.91 6.64
N THR A 182 10.99 1.28 7.91
CA THR A 182 10.80 2.68 8.34
C THR A 182 12.15 3.33 8.67
N THR A 183 13.02 2.61 9.36
CA THR A 183 14.31 3.13 9.85
C THR A 183 15.52 2.29 9.42
N GLY A 184 15.30 1.18 8.76
CA GLY A 184 16.32 0.20 8.42
C GLY A 184 16.87 -0.60 9.62
N SER A 185 16.35 -0.39 10.84
CA SER A 185 16.90 -1.03 12.04
C SER A 185 16.78 -2.56 12.01
N THR A 186 15.62 -3.10 11.59
CA THR A 186 15.41 -4.55 11.48
C THR A 186 16.34 -5.16 10.42
N LEU A 187 16.52 -4.48 9.28
CA LEU A 187 17.45 -4.91 8.23
C LEU A 187 18.88 -4.99 8.77
N ARG A 188 19.36 -3.94 9.44
CA ARG A 188 20.71 -3.92 10.05
C ARG A 188 20.88 -5.01 11.11
N ALA A 189 19.87 -5.25 11.95
CA ALA A 189 19.88 -6.32 12.95
C ALA A 189 20.00 -7.72 12.33
N ASN A 190 19.54 -7.88 11.08
CA ASN A 190 19.67 -9.11 10.29
C ASN A 190 20.86 -9.07 9.30
N HIS A 191 21.85 -8.20 9.56
CA HIS A 191 23.05 -8.05 8.72
C HIS A 191 22.76 -7.76 7.24
N LEU A 192 21.71 -6.98 6.97
CA LEU A 192 21.36 -6.52 5.64
C LEU A 192 21.67 -5.02 5.47
N LYS A 193 22.03 -4.62 4.24
CA LYS A 193 22.17 -3.23 3.80
C LYS A 193 21.22 -2.95 2.64
N ILE A 194 20.67 -1.74 2.61
CA ILE A 194 19.85 -1.26 1.50
C ILE A 194 20.79 -0.77 0.39
N LEU A 195 20.50 -1.10 -0.86
CA LEU A 195 21.24 -0.58 -2.00
C LEU A 195 20.99 0.92 -2.17
N ALA A 196 21.98 1.68 -2.61
CA ALA A 196 21.93 3.14 -2.68
C ALA A 196 20.78 3.64 -3.58
N ASP A 197 20.51 2.93 -4.66
CA ASP A 197 19.44 3.14 -5.62
C ASP A 197 18.31 2.10 -5.48
N GLY A 198 18.32 1.30 -4.41
CA GLY A 198 17.37 0.21 -4.16
C GLY A 198 16.07 0.60 -3.48
N VAL A 199 15.71 1.89 -3.40
CA VAL A 199 14.41 2.33 -2.88
C VAL A 199 13.37 2.25 -3.99
N ILE A 200 12.51 1.24 -3.91
CA ILE A 200 11.45 0.99 -4.91
C ILE A 200 10.32 2.01 -4.77
N LEU A 201 9.88 2.26 -3.54
CA LEU A 201 8.76 3.16 -3.24
C LEU A 201 8.89 3.73 -1.84
N ARG A 202 8.76 5.05 -1.71
CA ARG A 202 8.53 5.70 -0.42
C ARG A 202 7.04 5.76 -0.17
N SER A 203 6.55 4.90 0.73
CA SER A 203 5.12 4.76 1.02
C SER A 203 4.75 5.37 2.36
N GLU A 204 3.52 5.85 2.44
CA GLU A 204 2.83 6.16 3.69
C GLU A 204 1.33 5.86 3.56
N ALA A 205 0.60 5.94 4.67
CA ALA A 205 -0.84 5.81 4.65
C ALA A 205 -1.48 6.97 3.89
N ASN A 206 -2.42 6.65 3.01
CA ASN A 206 -3.18 7.61 2.23
C ASN A 206 -4.68 7.43 2.46
N LEU A 207 -5.44 8.52 2.31
CA LEU A 207 -6.84 8.39 1.96
C LEU A 207 -6.92 8.09 0.47
N ALA A 208 -7.37 6.88 0.15
CA ALA A 208 -7.53 6.41 -1.21
C ALA A 208 -9.02 6.43 -1.60
N VAL A 209 -9.28 6.79 -2.86
CA VAL A 209 -10.61 6.95 -3.45
C VAL A 209 -10.78 5.94 -4.57
N SER A 210 -11.83 5.13 -4.54
CA SER A 210 -12.15 4.24 -5.63
C SER A 210 -12.68 5.01 -6.83
N LEU A 211 -12.08 4.82 -7.99
CA LEU A 211 -12.57 5.32 -9.28
C LEU A 211 -13.58 4.36 -9.92
N ARG A 212 -13.85 3.22 -9.27
CA ARG A 212 -14.76 2.15 -9.75
C ARG A 212 -16.06 2.05 -8.96
N ALA A 213 -16.12 2.64 -7.77
CA ALA A 213 -17.32 2.61 -6.93
C ALA A 213 -18.50 3.37 -7.56
N ALA A 214 -19.71 2.99 -7.18
CA ALA A 214 -20.94 3.62 -7.63
C ALA A 214 -21.20 4.95 -6.91
N TRP A 215 -20.56 6.01 -7.35
CA TRP A 215 -20.70 7.34 -6.79
C TRP A 215 -21.99 8.03 -7.16
N THR A 216 -22.91 8.15 -6.22
CA THR A 216 -24.17 8.89 -6.34
C THR A 216 -24.04 10.30 -5.74
N PRO A 217 -24.98 11.25 -6.04
CA PRO A 217 -24.95 12.55 -5.38
C PRO A 217 -24.95 12.49 -3.85
N PRO A 218 -25.76 11.62 -3.17
CA PRO A 218 -25.69 11.45 -1.73
C PRO A 218 -24.34 10.94 -1.21
N THR A 219 -23.73 9.94 -1.86
CA THR A 219 -22.41 9.40 -1.43
C THR A 219 -21.30 10.43 -1.62
N ARG A 220 -21.34 11.24 -2.70
CA ARG A 220 -20.41 12.36 -2.91
C ARG A 220 -20.54 13.42 -1.83
N ALA A 221 -21.78 13.82 -1.48
CA ALA A 221 -22.03 14.80 -0.43
C ALA A 221 -21.57 14.31 0.95
N ALA A 222 -21.82 13.03 1.28
CA ALA A 222 -21.36 12.44 2.52
C ALA A 222 -19.82 12.39 2.59
N ALA A 223 -19.15 11.97 1.50
CA ALA A 223 -17.69 11.96 1.41
C ALA A 223 -17.10 13.36 1.57
N GLY A 224 -17.70 14.39 0.94
CA GLY A 224 -17.28 15.79 1.09
C GLY A 224 -17.29 16.23 2.55
N ARG A 225 -18.40 16.04 3.26
CA ARG A 225 -18.50 16.37 4.69
C ARG A 225 -17.46 15.69 5.56
N ILE A 226 -17.18 14.41 5.27
CA ILE A 226 -16.19 13.65 6.03
C ILE A 226 -14.78 14.18 5.80
N VAL A 227 -14.37 14.39 4.54
CA VAL A 227 -13.01 14.88 4.28
C VAL A 227 -12.80 16.33 4.74
N GLU A 228 -13.83 17.18 4.69
CA GLU A 228 -13.79 18.55 5.24
C GLU A 228 -13.59 18.56 6.77
N ALA A 229 -14.10 17.56 7.47
CA ALA A 229 -13.92 17.42 8.91
C ALA A 229 -12.51 16.91 9.28
N LEU A 230 -11.83 16.18 8.39
CA LEU A 230 -10.51 15.61 8.70
C LEU A 230 -9.42 16.69 8.68
N PRO A 231 -8.55 16.78 9.71
CA PRO A 231 -7.49 17.77 9.80
C PRO A 231 -6.27 17.39 8.92
N VAL A 232 -6.49 17.22 7.61
CA VAL A 232 -5.46 16.85 6.62
C VAL A 232 -5.48 17.87 5.49
N ALA A 233 -4.37 18.56 5.29
CA ALA A 233 -4.26 19.57 4.25
C ALA A 233 -4.46 18.98 2.84
N GLY A 234 -5.27 19.63 2.01
CA GLY A 234 -5.49 19.25 0.61
C GLY A 234 -6.34 17.99 0.39
N ILE A 235 -6.88 17.37 1.45
CA ILE A 235 -7.67 16.13 1.34
C ILE A 235 -8.98 16.36 0.57
N ALA A 236 -9.64 17.49 0.78
CA ALA A 236 -10.87 17.86 0.07
C ALA A 236 -10.61 18.10 -1.42
N ASP A 237 -9.51 18.79 -1.75
CA ASP A 237 -9.08 18.99 -3.14
C ASP A 237 -8.71 17.65 -3.81
N GLY A 238 -8.07 16.75 -3.05
CA GLY A 238 -7.73 15.40 -3.51
C GLY A 238 -8.97 14.59 -3.86
N LEU A 239 -10.00 14.60 -3.00
CA LEU A 239 -11.28 13.97 -3.29
C LEU A 239 -11.95 14.61 -4.52
N ALA A 240 -11.95 15.93 -4.62
CA ALA A 240 -12.54 16.65 -5.77
C ALA A 240 -11.86 16.26 -7.09
N ARG A 241 -10.52 16.19 -7.12
CA ARG A 241 -9.75 15.71 -8.29
C ARG A 241 -10.10 14.27 -8.66
N ALA A 242 -10.16 13.36 -7.68
CA ALA A 242 -10.53 11.97 -7.90
C ALA A 242 -11.94 11.85 -8.52
N LEU A 243 -12.91 12.58 -7.98
CA LEU A 243 -14.28 12.58 -8.49
C LEU A 243 -14.41 13.20 -9.90
N ALA A 244 -13.55 14.17 -10.24
CA ALA A 244 -13.49 14.77 -11.58
C ALA A 244 -12.88 13.81 -12.61
N GLN A 245 -11.86 13.05 -12.25
CA GLN A 245 -11.21 12.04 -13.11
C GLN A 245 -12.23 11.02 -13.64
N MET A 246 -13.19 10.59 -12.81
CA MET A 246 -14.23 9.64 -13.22
C MET A 246 -15.18 10.21 -14.30
N LYS A 247 -15.45 11.54 -14.29
CA LYS A 247 -16.29 12.18 -15.30
C LYS A 247 -15.62 12.22 -16.68
N GLY A 248 -14.28 12.41 -16.71
CA GLY A 248 -13.51 12.42 -17.95
C GLY A 248 -13.42 11.04 -18.63
N ALA A 249 -13.34 9.97 -17.84
CA ALA A 249 -13.27 8.60 -18.36
C ALA A 249 -14.59 8.12 -19.02
N SER A 250 -15.74 8.71 -18.65
CA SER A 250 -17.05 8.38 -19.22
C SER A 250 -17.29 8.98 -20.60
N LEU A 251 -16.40 9.84 -21.09
CA LEU A 251 -16.53 10.56 -22.37
C LEU A 251 -15.65 9.99 -23.50
N GLN A 252 -14.85 8.97 -23.24
CA GLN A 252 -14.11 8.27 -24.30
C GLN A 252 -14.97 7.11 -24.82
N PRO A 253 -15.42 7.14 -26.11
CA PRO A 253 -16.11 6.00 -26.70
C PRO A 253 -15.15 4.81 -26.81
N ARG A 254 -15.68 3.63 -26.54
CA ARG A 254 -15.00 2.34 -26.70
C ARG A 254 -14.67 2.06 -28.16
#